data_a54edcae8a3bc43a34403efd012a6320
#
_entry.id   a54edcae8a3bc43a34403efd012a6320
#
_cell.length_a   1.000
_cell.length_b   1.000
_cell.length_c   1.000
_cell.angle_alpha   90.00
_cell.angle_beta   90.00
_cell.angle_gamma   90.00
#
_symmetry.space_group_name_H-M   'P 1'
#
loop_
_entity.id
_entity.type
_entity.pdbx_description
1 polymer ?
#
loop_
_entity_poly.entity_id
_entity_poly.type
_entity_poly.pdbx_seq_one_letter_code
_entity_poly.pdbx_strand_id
1 'polypeptide(L)'
;TLMRSSAASDVYKRQVFAFTKSYTHFREVNMLETIEKINSAVNNFIWGVPAMICIIGVGLYLSIRTNFLQIRKFPYAIKTTIGRMFKKKEASDGSITPFQAVCTALAATVGTGNIAGVAGAIAIGGPGAVFWMWISALLGMCTKFTEVTLAVHFREKNAEGDYVGGPMYYIKNGLGKNWQFLAVLFSAFGVLTVFGTGNATQVNTITTAIDSALLNYNVISQNGVSTLNLIMGIAITVLVGLVLLGGIKRIGKVAEKLVPFMALFYVILAIGVIILNYRHVPTVFASIFEGAFKPSSVTGGVVGSIFICMKKGVSRGIFSNEAGLGTGSIAHACADTRKPVKQGFFGIFEVFADTIVICTLTALVILCSGVNIDFGKAAGAELTIQGFTSTYGNWVSLFLSLIHI
;
A
#
# COMPACT_ATOMS: atom_id res chain seq x y z
N THR A 1 -59.35 -7.40 -38.75
CA THR A 1 -58.52 -6.16 -38.88
C THR A 1 -57.92 -5.70 -37.54
N LEU A 2 -58.51 -6.02 -36.41
CA LEU A 2 -58.05 -5.63 -35.06
C LEU A 2 -56.81 -6.43 -34.57
N MET A 3 -56.62 -7.69 -34.95
CA MET A 3 -55.48 -8.52 -34.56
C MET A 3 -54.13 -8.13 -35.23
N ARG A 4 -54.18 -7.54 -36.42
CA ARG A 4 -52.94 -7.04 -37.09
C ARG A 4 -52.40 -5.76 -36.48
N SER A 5 -53.23 -4.94 -35.86
CA SER A 5 -52.81 -3.71 -35.16
C SER A 5 -52.06 -4.00 -33.86
N SER A 6 -52.47 -5.03 -33.10
CA SER A 6 -51.83 -5.43 -31.84
C SER A 6 -50.43 -6.00 -32.05
N ALA A 7 -50.23 -6.88 -33.04
CA ALA A 7 -48.93 -7.47 -33.34
C ALA A 7 -47.93 -6.43 -33.83
N ALA A 8 -48.34 -5.48 -34.66
CA ALA A 8 -47.48 -4.37 -35.10
C ALA A 8 -47.08 -3.42 -33.97
N SER A 9 -47.99 -3.17 -33.01
CA SER A 9 -47.71 -2.39 -31.81
C SER A 9 -46.68 -3.09 -30.87
N ASP A 10 -46.80 -4.42 -30.74
CA ASP A 10 -45.88 -5.19 -29.91
C ASP A 10 -44.46 -5.30 -30.53
N VAL A 11 -44.38 -5.46 -31.83
CA VAL A 11 -43.08 -5.44 -32.56
C VAL A 11 -42.43 -4.07 -32.42
N TYR A 12 -43.17 -3.01 -32.59
CA TYR A 12 -42.67 -1.64 -32.44
C TYR A 12 -42.16 -1.38 -31.00
N LYS A 13 -42.95 -1.77 -29.98
CA LYS A 13 -42.52 -1.63 -28.58
C LYS A 13 -41.23 -2.43 -28.28
N ARG A 14 -41.10 -3.65 -28.80
CA ARG A 14 -39.90 -4.45 -28.64
C ARG A 14 -38.71 -3.81 -29.33
N GLN A 15 -38.88 -3.24 -30.52
CA GLN A 15 -37.81 -2.53 -31.24
C GLN A 15 -37.38 -1.26 -30.52
N VAL A 16 -38.32 -0.44 -30.04
CA VAL A 16 -38.03 0.76 -29.24
C VAL A 16 -37.31 0.38 -27.94
N PHE A 17 -37.80 -0.66 -27.24
CA PHE A 17 -37.17 -1.13 -26.00
C PHE A 17 -35.73 -1.65 -26.24
N ALA A 18 -35.52 -2.43 -27.31
CA ALA A 18 -34.18 -2.92 -27.71
C ALA A 18 -33.25 -1.75 -28.10
N PHE A 19 -33.77 -0.76 -28.85
CA PHE A 19 -32.99 0.43 -29.24
C PHE A 19 -32.65 1.29 -28.01
N THR A 20 -33.61 1.52 -27.11
CA THR A 20 -33.37 2.27 -25.87
C THR A 20 -32.34 1.56 -24.99
N LYS A 21 -32.44 0.24 -24.85
CA LYS A 21 -31.47 -0.57 -24.09
C LYS A 21 -30.06 -0.55 -24.72
N SER A 22 -29.97 -0.61 -26.03
CA SER A 22 -28.71 -0.51 -26.77
C SER A 22 -28.12 0.89 -26.66
N TYR A 23 -28.95 1.94 -26.75
CA TYR A 23 -28.52 3.33 -26.64
C TYR A 23 -28.06 3.69 -25.21
N THR A 24 -28.76 3.22 -24.19
CA THR A 24 -28.32 3.41 -22.78
C THR A 24 -27.02 2.67 -22.52
N HIS A 25 -26.89 1.44 -22.98
CA HIS A 25 -25.64 0.67 -22.86
C HIS A 25 -24.47 1.35 -23.58
N PHE A 26 -24.67 1.84 -24.82
CA PHE A 26 -23.66 2.58 -25.59
C PHE A 26 -23.26 3.89 -24.89
N ARG A 27 -24.22 4.59 -24.29
CA ARG A 27 -23.97 5.84 -23.54
C ARG A 27 -23.22 5.56 -22.25
N GLU A 28 -23.55 4.49 -21.52
CA GLU A 28 -22.84 4.05 -20.31
C GLU A 28 -21.40 3.65 -20.64
N VAL A 29 -21.18 2.88 -21.69
CA VAL A 29 -19.82 2.47 -22.13
C VAL A 29 -18.99 3.70 -22.48
N ASN A 30 -19.51 4.64 -23.28
CA ASN A 30 -18.80 5.87 -23.62
C ASN A 30 -18.52 6.77 -22.41
N MET A 31 -19.43 6.81 -21.44
CA MET A 31 -19.23 7.56 -20.21
C MET A 31 -18.14 6.93 -19.34
N LEU A 32 -18.13 5.60 -19.20
CA LEU A 32 -17.09 4.87 -18.47
C LEU A 32 -15.72 5.05 -19.12
N GLU A 33 -15.62 4.91 -20.44
CA GLU A 33 -14.37 5.17 -21.17
C GLU A 33 -13.86 6.61 -20.99
N THR A 34 -14.77 7.59 -20.97
CA THR A 34 -14.41 8.99 -20.75
C THR A 34 -13.88 9.20 -19.31
N ILE A 35 -14.57 8.63 -18.32
CA ILE A 35 -14.14 8.68 -16.92
C ILE A 35 -12.77 8.01 -16.78
N GLU A 36 -12.57 6.86 -17.40
CA GLU A 36 -11.29 6.13 -17.36
C GLU A 36 -10.17 6.92 -18.00
N LYS A 37 -10.40 7.56 -19.16
CA LYS A 37 -9.42 8.44 -19.81
C LYS A 37 -9.04 9.63 -18.94
N ILE A 38 -10.04 10.30 -18.33
CA ILE A 38 -9.80 11.44 -17.43
C ILE A 38 -9.02 10.96 -16.20
N ASN A 39 -9.47 9.87 -15.57
CA ASN A 39 -8.79 9.29 -14.41
C ASN A 39 -7.35 8.90 -14.74
N SER A 40 -7.10 8.27 -15.88
CA SER A 40 -5.77 7.90 -16.32
C SER A 40 -4.88 9.13 -16.59
N ALA A 41 -5.43 10.17 -17.19
CA ALA A 41 -4.70 11.42 -17.43
C ALA A 41 -4.32 12.10 -16.11
N VAL A 42 -5.27 12.23 -15.18
CA VAL A 42 -5.06 12.81 -13.84
C VAL A 42 -4.05 11.98 -13.05
N ASN A 43 -4.22 10.66 -13.02
CA ASN A 43 -3.32 9.75 -12.33
C ASN A 43 -1.89 9.81 -12.90
N ASN A 44 -1.73 9.82 -14.22
CA ASN A 44 -0.42 9.95 -14.87
C ASN A 44 0.24 11.31 -14.61
N PHE A 45 -0.54 12.38 -14.49
CA PHE A 45 -0.04 13.69 -14.11
C PHE A 45 0.40 13.71 -12.63
N ILE A 46 -0.47 13.29 -11.72
CA ILE A 46 -0.20 13.32 -10.27
C ILE A 46 0.99 12.42 -9.92
N TRP A 47 0.98 11.15 -10.39
CA TRP A 47 2.07 10.20 -10.15
C TRP A 47 3.20 10.29 -11.17
N GLY A 48 3.25 11.36 -11.93
CA GLY A 48 4.32 11.70 -12.85
C GLY A 48 5.44 12.49 -12.20
N VAL A 49 6.04 13.36 -13.01
CA VAL A 49 7.14 14.26 -12.58
C VAL A 49 6.76 15.13 -11.36
N PRO A 50 5.54 15.74 -11.27
CA PRO A 50 5.20 16.61 -10.14
C PRO A 50 5.30 15.90 -8.78
N ALA A 51 4.70 14.72 -8.64
CA ALA A 51 4.76 13.98 -7.37
C ALA A 51 6.19 13.55 -7.03
N MET A 52 6.95 13.08 -8.03
CA MET A 52 8.34 12.71 -7.80
C MET A 52 9.18 13.90 -7.33
N ILE A 53 9.04 15.07 -7.97
CA ILE A 53 9.76 16.29 -7.55
C ILE A 53 9.33 16.69 -6.14
N CYS A 54 8.04 16.73 -5.85
CA CYS A 54 7.55 17.16 -4.54
C CYS A 54 8.00 16.19 -3.44
N ILE A 55 7.74 14.89 -3.58
CA ILE A 55 7.96 13.93 -2.50
C ILE A 55 9.46 13.63 -2.33
N ILE A 56 10.15 13.31 -3.42
CA ILE A 56 11.59 13.02 -3.38
C ILE A 56 12.39 14.30 -3.10
N GLY A 57 12.01 15.43 -3.71
CA GLY A 57 12.66 16.72 -3.49
C GLY A 57 12.53 17.20 -2.05
N VAL A 58 11.34 17.09 -1.44
CA VAL A 58 11.15 17.41 -0.01
C VAL A 58 11.93 16.43 0.86
N GLY A 59 11.92 15.13 0.56
CA GLY A 59 12.70 14.13 1.29
C GLY A 59 14.20 14.42 1.24
N LEU A 60 14.72 14.80 0.08
CA LEU A 60 16.12 15.21 -0.08
C LEU A 60 16.43 16.52 0.67
N TYR A 61 15.58 17.52 0.54
CA TYR A 61 15.73 18.79 1.27
C TYR A 61 15.78 18.56 2.78
N LEU A 62 14.83 17.78 3.32
CA LEU A 62 14.81 17.44 4.75
C LEU A 62 16.04 16.63 5.16
N SER A 63 16.49 15.70 4.34
CA SER A 63 17.70 14.90 4.60
C SER A 63 18.94 15.78 4.70
N ILE A 64 19.10 16.76 3.79
CA ILE A 64 20.21 17.72 3.83
C ILE A 64 20.09 18.61 5.07
N ARG A 65 18.92 19.19 5.33
CA ARG A 65 18.69 20.10 6.48
C ARG A 65 18.90 19.44 7.84
N THR A 66 18.68 18.12 7.92
CA THR A 66 18.89 17.34 9.16
C THR A 66 20.25 16.63 9.20
N ASN A 67 21.14 16.91 8.24
CA ASN A 67 22.42 16.22 8.08
C ASN A 67 22.26 14.69 8.00
N PHE A 68 21.37 14.22 7.13
CA PHE A 68 21.08 12.81 6.91
C PHE A 68 20.78 12.07 8.22
N LEU A 69 19.92 12.62 9.03
CA LEU A 69 19.54 12.08 10.35
C LEU A 69 19.12 10.62 10.28
N GLN A 70 18.40 10.22 9.24
CA GLN A 70 17.93 8.86 9.01
C GLN A 70 19.07 7.85 8.89
N ILE A 71 20.25 8.25 8.40
CA ILE A 71 21.46 7.41 8.34
C ILE A 71 22.21 7.51 9.65
N ARG A 72 22.56 8.73 10.05
CA ARG A 72 23.41 9.00 11.22
C ARG A 72 22.80 8.51 12.54
N LYS A 73 21.50 8.58 12.70
CA LYS A 73 20.76 8.14 13.90
C LYS A 73 19.99 6.84 13.71
N PHE A 74 20.25 6.13 12.62
CA PHE A 74 19.60 4.87 12.33
C PHE A 74 19.73 3.83 13.47
N PRO A 75 20.94 3.58 14.03
CA PRO A 75 21.08 2.64 15.15
C PRO A 75 20.23 3.05 16.36
N TYR A 76 20.10 4.35 16.61
CA TYR A 76 19.26 4.87 17.69
C TYR A 76 17.76 4.63 17.40
N ALA A 77 17.32 4.83 16.16
CA ALA A 77 15.93 4.55 15.74
C ALA A 77 15.58 3.07 15.97
N ILE A 78 16.41 2.15 15.50
CA ILE A 78 16.25 0.71 15.69
C ILE A 78 16.21 0.34 17.18
N LYS A 79 17.22 0.77 17.96
CA LYS A 79 17.29 0.50 19.41
C LYS A 79 16.08 1.05 20.17
N THR A 80 15.60 2.24 19.79
CA THR A 80 14.45 2.89 20.44
C THR A 80 13.16 2.14 20.15
N THR A 81 12.97 1.67 18.90
CA THR A 81 11.76 0.94 18.50
C THR A 81 11.76 -0.47 19.09
N ILE A 82 12.78 -1.27 18.82
CA ILE A 82 12.88 -2.65 19.30
C ILE A 82 12.89 -2.69 20.84
N GLY A 83 13.63 -1.78 21.47
CA GLY A 83 13.71 -1.74 22.95
C GLY A 83 12.36 -1.38 23.62
N ARG A 84 11.40 -0.84 22.89
CA ARG A 84 10.05 -0.57 23.40
C ARG A 84 9.06 -1.70 23.13
N MET A 85 9.30 -2.54 22.11
CA MET A 85 8.49 -3.73 21.87
C MET A 85 8.41 -4.64 23.10
N PHE A 86 9.49 -4.68 23.89
CA PHE A 86 9.60 -5.55 25.07
C PHE A 86 9.25 -4.85 26.40
N LYS A 87 8.95 -3.54 26.38
CA LYS A 87 8.57 -2.79 27.59
C LYS A 87 7.06 -2.61 27.63
N LYS A 88 6.38 -3.42 28.45
CA LYS A 88 4.98 -3.18 28.77
C LYS A 88 4.87 -1.83 29.49
N LYS A 89 4.27 -0.85 28.85
CA LYS A 89 3.86 0.42 29.44
C LYS A 89 2.40 0.60 29.11
N GLU A 90 1.58 0.78 30.13
CA GLU A 90 0.19 1.16 29.95
C GLU A 90 0.14 2.60 29.42
N ALA A 91 -0.76 2.86 28.48
CA ALA A 91 -1.02 4.20 28.03
C ALA A 91 -1.81 4.96 29.11
N SER A 92 -1.57 6.26 29.23
CA SER A 92 -2.43 7.15 30.01
C SER A 92 -3.83 7.19 29.38
N ASP A 93 -4.83 7.57 30.17
CA ASP A 93 -6.21 7.69 29.67
C ASP A 93 -6.29 8.57 28.43
N GLY A 94 -6.95 8.06 27.42
CA GLY A 94 -7.18 8.76 26.17
C GLY A 94 -6.14 8.55 25.07
N SER A 95 -5.05 7.80 25.32
CA SER A 95 -3.95 7.61 24.37
C SER A 95 -3.63 6.14 24.14
N ILE A 96 -2.92 5.86 23.04
CA ILE A 96 -2.32 4.55 22.77
C ILE A 96 -0.82 4.60 23.08
N THR A 97 -0.21 3.45 23.34
CA THR A 97 1.24 3.42 23.57
C THR A 97 2.01 3.80 22.29
N PRO A 98 3.25 4.31 22.39
CA PRO A 98 4.07 4.57 21.23
C PRO A 98 4.27 3.35 20.32
N PHE A 99 4.31 2.16 20.87
CA PHE A 99 4.41 0.91 20.11
C PHE A 99 3.11 0.56 19.39
N GLN A 100 1.95 0.72 20.05
CA GLN A 100 0.65 0.57 19.40
C GLN A 100 0.47 1.53 18.23
N ALA A 101 0.96 2.78 18.36
CA ALA A 101 0.92 3.75 17.28
C ALA A 101 1.76 3.29 16.06
N VAL A 102 2.96 2.75 16.30
CA VAL A 102 3.79 2.16 15.24
C VAL A 102 3.11 0.97 14.58
N CYS A 103 2.57 0.05 15.38
CA CYS A 103 1.87 -1.12 14.83
C CYS A 103 0.63 -0.73 14.04
N THR A 104 -0.10 0.32 14.49
CA THR A 104 -1.25 0.85 13.73
C THR A 104 -0.82 1.47 12.41
N ALA A 105 0.29 2.22 12.39
CA ALA A 105 0.84 2.78 11.16
C ALA A 105 1.37 1.67 10.23
N LEU A 106 2.09 0.68 10.77
CA LEU A 106 2.54 -0.48 10.00
C LEU A 106 1.38 -1.34 9.47
N ALA A 107 0.25 -1.42 10.18
CA ALA A 107 -0.95 -2.10 9.68
C ALA A 107 -1.50 -1.45 8.40
N ALA A 108 -1.32 -0.15 8.25
CA ALA A 108 -1.72 0.57 7.03
C ALA A 108 -0.70 0.40 5.89
N THR A 109 0.60 0.35 6.22
CA THR A 109 1.67 0.33 5.22
C THR A 109 2.06 -1.08 4.79
N VAL A 110 2.19 -2.04 5.74
CA VAL A 110 2.53 -3.43 5.44
C VAL A 110 1.30 -4.20 4.96
N GLY A 111 1.15 -4.30 3.65
CA GLY A 111 -0.03 -4.91 3.03
C GLY A 111 0.14 -5.09 1.53
N THR A 112 -0.86 -4.67 0.76
CA THR A 112 -0.88 -4.81 -0.71
C THR A 112 0.30 -4.13 -1.40
N GLY A 113 0.81 -3.02 -0.84
CA GLY A 113 1.97 -2.30 -1.36
C GLY A 113 3.23 -3.17 -1.42
N ASN A 114 3.49 -3.93 -0.37
CA ASN A 114 4.67 -4.80 -0.27
C ASN A 114 4.59 -6.05 -1.13
N ILE A 115 3.41 -6.50 -1.50
CA ILE A 115 3.18 -7.75 -2.21
C ILE A 115 2.83 -7.45 -3.67
N ALA A 116 1.64 -6.94 -3.93
CA ALA A 116 1.19 -6.60 -5.28
C ALA A 116 1.92 -5.38 -5.86
N GLY A 117 2.26 -4.39 -5.03
CA GLY A 117 2.99 -3.20 -5.46
C GLY A 117 4.39 -3.50 -5.96
N VAL A 118 5.14 -4.36 -5.26
CA VAL A 118 6.49 -4.81 -5.66
C VAL A 118 6.42 -5.63 -6.94
N ALA A 119 5.49 -6.58 -7.03
CA ALA A 119 5.27 -7.38 -8.24
C ALA A 119 4.98 -6.49 -9.46
N GLY A 120 4.07 -5.51 -9.30
CA GLY A 120 3.75 -4.55 -10.36
C GLY A 120 4.91 -3.60 -10.71
N ALA A 121 5.78 -3.25 -9.74
CA ALA A 121 6.99 -2.48 -10.01
C ALA A 121 7.97 -3.27 -10.89
N ILE A 122 8.22 -4.52 -10.54
CA ILE A 122 9.11 -5.42 -11.28
C ILE A 122 8.57 -5.71 -12.67
N ALA A 123 7.28 -6.05 -12.80
CA ALA A 123 6.67 -6.40 -14.07
C ALA A 123 6.70 -5.24 -15.09
N ILE A 124 6.44 -4.00 -14.66
CA ILE A 124 6.40 -2.84 -15.57
C ILE A 124 7.75 -2.11 -15.65
N GLY A 125 8.46 -2.02 -14.53
CA GLY A 125 9.72 -1.25 -14.42
C GLY A 125 10.97 -2.10 -14.55
N GLY A 126 10.85 -3.42 -14.57
CA GLY A 126 11.98 -4.35 -14.52
C GLY A 126 12.56 -4.49 -13.10
N PRO A 127 13.53 -5.40 -12.90
CA PRO A 127 14.20 -5.62 -11.61
C PRO A 127 14.81 -4.35 -11.00
N GLY A 128 15.30 -3.43 -11.84
CA GLY A 128 15.88 -2.16 -11.41
C GLY A 128 14.91 -1.23 -10.66
N ALA A 129 13.59 -1.43 -10.80
CA ALA A 129 12.61 -0.66 -10.04
C ALA A 129 12.79 -0.83 -8.53
N VAL A 130 13.31 -1.99 -8.07
CA VAL A 130 13.62 -2.26 -6.66
C VAL A 130 14.70 -1.30 -6.13
N PHE A 131 15.74 -1.02 -6.91
CA PHE A 131 16.77 -0.03 -6.55
C PHE A 131 16.14 1.35 -6.31
N TRP A 132 15.24 1.79 -7.19
CA TRP A 132 14.57 3.08 -7.05
C TRP A 132 13.56 3.10 -5.89
N MET A 133 12.99 1.95 -5.50
CA MET A 133 12.24 1.83 -4.24
C MET A 133 13.15 2.07 -3.03
N TRP A 134 14.38 1.55 -3.02
CA TRP A 134 15.34 1.79 -1.93
C TRP A 134 15.72 3.27 -1.82
N ILE A 135 15.97 3.93 -2.95
CA ILE A 135 16.27 5.37 -2.96
C ILE A 135 15.09 6.17 -2.39
N SER A 136 13.86 5.87 -2.82
CA SER A 136 12.67 6.54 -2.31
C SER A 136 12.48 6.30 -0.80
N ALA A 137 12.72 5.10 -0.32
CA ALA A 137 12.63 4.76 1.10
C ALA A 137 13.69 5.47 1.94
N LEU A 138 14.95 5.54 1.44
CA LEU A 138 16.04 6.24 2.13
C LEU A 138 15.69 7.72 2.37
N LEU A 139 15.12 8.40 1.39
CA LEU A 139 14.65 9.78 1.53
C LEU A 139 13.34 9.84 2.32
N GLY A 140 12.45 8.90 2.10
CA GLY A 140 11.17 8.76 2.79
C GLY A 140 11.31 8.58 4.30
N MET A 141 12.37 7.92 4.78
CA MET A 141 12.65 7.80 6.22
C MET A 141 12.76 9.18 6.89
N CYS A 142 13.39 10.16 6.25
CA CYS A 142 13.50 11.52 6.79
C CYS A 142 12.17 12.26 6.71
N THR A 143 11.44 12.09 5.61
CA THR A 143 10.10 12.66 5.44
C THR A 143 9.16 12.14 6.54
N LYS A 144 9.08 10.82 6.72
CA LYS A 144 8.23 10.19 7.74
C LYS A 144 8.62 10.61 9.16
N PHE A 145 9.94 10.71 9.45
CA PHE A 145 10.42 11.27 10.72
C PHE A 145 9.85 12.67 10.98
N THR A 146 9.88 13.52 9.96
CA THR A 146 9.39 14.90 10.06
C THR A 146 7.87 14.95 10.23
N GLU A 147 7.13 14.20 9.42
CA GLU A 147 5.67 14.09 9.51
C GLU A 147 5.21 13.66 10.90
N VAL A 148 5.81 12.59 11.43
CA VAL A 148 5.48 12.06 12.76
C VAL A 148 5.85 13.06 13.86
N THR A 149 7.00 13.72 13.74
CA THR A 149 7.44 14.74 14.70
C THR A 149 6.47 15.93 14.73
N LEU A 150 6.07 16.43 13.56
CA LEU A 150 5.13 17.54 13.45
C LEU A 150 3.73 17.14 13.95
N ALA A 151 3.27 15.95 13.63
CA ALA A 151 1.96 15.46 14.05
C ALA A 151 1.83 15.35 15.57
N VAL A 152 2.88 14.91 16.26
CA VAL A 152 2.91 14.88 17.73
C VAL A 152 3.09 16.26 18.33
N HIS A 153 3.83 17.15 17.67
CA HIS A 153 4.08 18.52 18.17
C HIS A 153 2.83 19.39 18.11
N PHE A 154 2.09 19.34 17.01
CA PHE A 154 0.92 20.18 16.75
C PHE A 154 -0.44 19.51 17.05
N ARG A 155 -0.45 18.34 17.71
CA ARG A 155 -1.66 17.64 18.07
C ARG A 155 -2.50 18.41 19.09
N GLU A 156 -3.78 18.11 19.14
CA GLU A 156 -4.76 18.65 20.08
C GLU A 156 -5.39 17.52 20.89
N LYS A 157 -6.18 17.86 21.89
CA LYS A 157 -7.09 16.94 22.57
C LYS A 157 -8.50 17.22 22.06
N ASN A 158 -9.23 16.13 21.75
CA ASN A 158 -10.65 16.22 21.42
C ASN A 158 -11.52 16.37 22.69
N ALA A 159 -12.83 16.43 22.51
CA ALA A 159 -13.77 16.58 23.62
C ALA A 159 -13.73 15.40 24.61
N GLU A 160 -13.34 14.22 24.13
CA GLU A 160 -13.21 13.00 24.94
C GLU A 160 -11.86 12.89 25.64
N GLY A 161 -10.95 13.87 25.44
CA GLY A 161 -9.62 13.89 26.03
C GLY A 161 -8.56 13.08 25.29
N ASP A 162 -8.91 12.45 24.15
CA ASP A 162 -7.99 11.71 23.31
C ASP A 162 -7.12 12.62 22.45
N TYR A 163 -5.86 12.25 22.21
CA TYR A 163 -4.99 12.99 21.30
C TYR A 163 -5.41 12.77 19.85
N VAL A 164 -5.54 13.87 19.11
CA VAL A 164 -5.83 13.92 17.68
C VAL A 164 -4.80 14.80 16.98
N GLY A 165 -4.34 14.37 15.81
CA GLY A 165 -3.29 15.07 15.08
C GLY A 165 -3.12 14.54 13.66
N GLY A 166 -2.09 14.99 12.98
CA GLY A 166 -1.79 14.66 11.60
C GLY A 166 -1.68 15.92 10.73
N PRO A 167 -1.65 15.77 9.39
CA PRO A 167 -1.43 16.89 8.48
C PRO A 167 -2.41 18.04 8.67
N MET A 168 -3.69 17.76 8.86
CA MET A 168 -4.72 18.77 9.09
C MET A 168 -4.40 19.65 10.32
N TYR A 169 -3.83 19.08 11.37
CA TYR A 169 -3.49 19.79 12.60
C TYR A 169 -2.19 20.58 12.50
N TYR A 170 -1.13 20.03 11.91
CA TYR A 170 0.10 20.80 11.78
C TYR A 170 0.01 21.88 10.69
N ILE A 171 -0.88 21.72 9.68
CA ILE A 171 -1.22 22.81 8.77
C ILE A 171 -1.99 23.91 9.53
N LYS A 172 -3.05 23.52 10.24
CA LYS A 172 -3.88 24.45 11.03
C LYS A 172 -3.06 25.25 12.04
N ASN A 173 -2.25 24.56 12.84
CA ASN A 173 -1.56 25.14 13.99
C ASN A 173 -0.16 25.67 13.66
N GLY A 174 0.47 25.19 12.58
CA GLY A 174 1.83 25.57 12.18
C GLY A 174 1.90 26.67 11.13
N LEU A 175 0.97 26.71 10.16
CA LEU A 175 1.00 27.69 9.06
C LEU A 175 0.08 28.89 9.29
N GLY A 176 -0.84 28.82 10.27
CA GLY A 176 -1.75 29.90 10.61
C GLY A 176 -3.03 29.95 9.75
N LYS A 177 -3.87 30.98 10.04
CA LYS A 177 -5.24 31.07 9.53
C LYS A 177 -5.36 31.08 8.01
N ASN A 178 -4.44 31.73 7.31
CA ASN A 178 -4.49 31.87 5.84
C ASN A 178 -4.33 30.54 5.09
N TRP A 179 -3.78 29.53 5.75
CA TRP A 179 -3.50 28.20 5.17
C TRP A 179 -4.48 27.13 5.61
N GLN A 180 -5.51 27.47 6.39
CA GLN A 180 -6.48 26.50 6.90
C GLN A 180 -7.24 25.76 5.79
N PHE A 181 -7.43 26.39 4.62
CA PHE A 181 -8.06 25.72 3.47
C PHE A 181 -7.32 24.46 3.06
N LEU A 182 -5.98 24.41 3.19
CA LEU A 182 -5.21 23.19 2.91
C LEU A 182 -5.50 22.07 3.92
N ALA A 183 -5.72 22.41 5.19
CA ALA A 183 -6.11 21.44 6.22
C ALA A 183 -7.48 20.83 5.91
N VAL A 184 -8.43 21.65 5.46
CA VAL A 184 -9.76 21.19 5.04
C VAL A 184 -9.68 20.31 3.80
N LEU A 185 -8.91 20.73 2.78
CA LEU A 185 -8.70 19.94 1.56
C LEU A 185 -8.04 18.59 1.88
N PHE A 186 -7.01 18.57 2.71
CA PHE A 186 -6.37 17.32 3.14
C PHE A 186 -7.39 16.39 3.82
N SER A 187 -8.22 16.90 4.73
CA SER A 187 -9.23 16.12 5.42
C SER A 187 -10.27 15.57 4.46
N ALA A 188 -10.77 16.40 3.54
CA ALA A 188 -11.77 15.99 2.55
C ALA A 188 -11.22 14.88 1.62
N PHE A 189 -10.03 15.07 1.06
CA PHE A 189 -9.39 14.05 0.24
C PHE A 189 -9.03 12.80 1.05
N GLY A 190 -8.61 12.95 2.31
CA GLY A 190 -8.36 11.83 3.21
C GLY A 190 -9.59 10.95 3.40
N VAL A 191 -10.77 11.54 3.62
CA VAL A 191 -12.03 10.78 3.72
C VAL A 191 -12.35 10.06 2.40
N LEU A 192 -12.20 10.73 1.26
CA LEU A 192 -12.45 10.11 -0.06
C LEU A 192 -11.47 8.97 -0.36
N THR A 193 -10.21 9.10 0.04
CA THR A 193 -9.16 8.08 -0.18
C THR A 193 -9.48 6.76 0.53
N VAL A 194 -10.16 6.80 1.67
CA VAL A 194 -10.52 5.58 2.43
C VAL A 194 -11.37 4.63 1.60
N PHE A 195 -12.27 5.13 0.75
CA PHE A 195 -13.11 4.27 -0.11
C PHE A 195 -12.29 3.52 -1.17
N GLY A 196 -11.24 4.13 -1.69
CA GLY A 196 -10.39 3.55 -2.75
C GLY A 196 -9.20 2.76 -2.20
N THR A 197 -8.08 3.44 -2.01
CA THR A 197 -6.80 2.81 -1.63
C THR A 197 -6.82 2.20 -0.24
N GLY A 198 -7.55 2.81 0.70
CA GLY A 198 -7.63 2.33 2.08
C GLY A 198 -8.49 1.08 2.26
N ASN A 199 -9.44 0.82 1.37
CA ASN A 199 -10.39 -0.29 1.53
C ASN A 199 -10.50 -1.16 0.27
N ALA A 200 -11.02 -0.64 -0.84
CA ALA A 200 -11.32 -1.44 -2.03
C ALA A 200 -10.10 -2.20 -2.56
N THR A 201 -8.94 -1.56 -2.60
CA THR A 201 -7.68 -2.19 -3.05
C THR A 201 -7.24 -3.33 -2.13
N GLN A 202 -7.37 -3.14 -0.80
CA GLN A 202 -6.99 -4.16 0.19
C GLN A 202 -7.92 -5.38 0.08
N VAL A 203 -9.24 -5.15 0.09
CA VAL A 203 -10.24 -6.22 -0.02
C VAL A 203 -10.07 -6.99 -1.33
N ASN A 204 -9.87 -6.29 -2.46
CA ASN A 204 -9.62 -6.95 -3.75
C ASN A 204 -8.38 -7.86 -3.71
N THR A 205 -7.29 -7.42 -3.10
CA THR A 205 -6.07 -8.25 -2.99
C THR A 205 -6.29 -9.46 -2.10
N ILE A 206 -7.02 -9.30 -0.98
CA ILE A 206 -7.37 -10.39 -0.08
C ILE A 206 -8.22 -11.44 -0.81
N THR A 207 -9.29 -11.02 -1.48
CA THR A 207 -10.18 -11.94 -2.20
C THR A 207 -9.43 -12.64 -3.34
N THR A 208 -8.63 -11.92 -4.12
CA THR A 208 -7.81 -12.53 -5.19
C THR A 208 -6.84 -13.58 -4.66
N ALA A 209 -6.23 -13.35 -3.50
CA ALA A 209 -5.32 -14.32 -2.88
C ALA A 209 -6.06 -15.59 -2.42
N ILE A 210 -7.25 -15.43 -1.84
CA ILE A 210 -8.10 -16.56 -1.41
C ILE A 210 -8.65 -17.32 -2.61
N ASP A 211 -9.13 -16.61 -3.63
CA ASP A 211 -9.60 -17.23 -4.89
C ASP A 211 -8.51 -18.07 -5.52
N SER A 212 -7.30 -17.53 -5.63
CA SER A 212 -6.15 -18.24 -6.18
C SER A 212 -5.83 -19.50 -5.38
N ALA A 213 -5.88 -19.44 -4.04
CA ALA A 213 -5.64 -20.59 -3.20
C ALA A 213 -6.71 -21.67 -3.38
N LEU A 214 -8.00 -21.32 -3.34
CA LEU A 214 -9.10 -22.27 -3.44
C LEU A 214 -9.26 -22.87 -4.84
N LEU A 215 -8.97 -22.11 -5.89
CA LEU A 215 -8.91 -22.61 -7.26
C LEU A 215 -7.76 -23.60 -7.45
N ASN A 216 -6.58 -23.32 -6.90
CA ASN A 216 -5.43 -24.23 -6.96
C ASN A 216 -5.68 -25.58 -6.27
N TYR A 217 -6.53 -25.59 -5.25
CA TYR A 217 -6.94 -26.82 -4.56
C TYR A 217 -8.21 -27.47 -5.15
N ASN A 218 -8.76 -26.91 -6.23
CA ASN A 218 -10.03 -27.36 -6.84
C ASN A 218 -11.21 -27.39 -5.86
N VAL A 219 -11.18 -26.57 -4.82
CA VAL A 219 -12.28 -26.45 -3.83
C VAL A 219 -13.47 -25.70 -4.43
N ILE A 220 -13.20 -24.75 -5.30
CA ILE A 220 -14.20 -23.97 -6.03
C ILE A 220 -13.96 -24.02 -7.53
N SER A 221 -15.01 -23.86 -8.30
CA SER A 221 -14.93 -23.63 -9.74
C SER A 221 -14.90 -22.13 -10.06
N GLN A 222 -14.51 -21.76 -11.28
CA GLN A 222 -14.54 -20.37 -11.75
C GLN A 222 -15.93 -19.71 -11.59
N ASN A 223 -17.00 -20.47 -11.75
CA ASN A 223 -18.38 -19.98 -11.58
C ASN A 223 -18.73 -19.66 -10.10
N GLY A 224 -18.03 -20.27 -9.15
CA GLY A 224 -18.22 -20.06 -7.72
C GLY A 224 -17.49 -18.84 -7.14
N VAL A 225 -16.51 -18.27 -7.86
CA VAL A 225 -15.67 -17.15 -7.39
C VAL A 225 -16.50 -15.95 -6.98
N SER A 226 -17.51 -15.56 -7.77
CA SER A 226 -18.33 -14.37 -7.47
C SER A 226 -19.12 -14.54 -6.16
N THR A 227 -19.67 -15.72 -5.91
CA THR A 227 -20.40 -16.03 -4.66
C THR A 227 -19.44 -16.05 -3.47
N LEU A 228 -18.26 -16.65 -3.63
CA LEU A 228 -17.23 -16.66 -2.60
C LEU A 228 -16.81 -15.22 -2.22
N ASN A 229 -16.56 -14.38 -3.21
CA ASN A 229 -16.15 -13.00 -3.00
C ASN A 229 -17.22 -12.18 -2.26
N LEU A 230 -18.50 -12.42 -2.51
CA LEU A 230 -19.58 -11.81 -1.75
C LEU A 230 -19.54 -12.25 -0.28
N ILE A 231 -19.43 -13.55 -0.02
CA ILE A 231 -19.37 -14.11 1.35
C ILE A 231 -18.13 -13.55 2.09
N MET A 232 -16.98 -13.56 1.44
CA MET A 232 -15.73 -13.02 2.01
C MET A 232 -15.84 -11.52 2.29
N GLY A 233 -16.44 -10.76 1.37
CA GLY A 233 -16.68 -9.32 1.55
C GLY A 233 -17.53 -9.04 2.79
N ILE A 234 -18.62 -9.79 2.99
CA ILE A 234 -19.47 -9.67 4.18
C ILE A 234 -18.67 -10.05 5.44
N ALA A 235 -17.94 -11.16 5.43
CA ALA A 235 -17.15 -11.61 6.58
C ALA A 235 -16.08 -10.59 6.98
N ILE A 236 -15.32 -10.07 6.01
CA ILE A 236 -14.30 -9.02 6.23
C ILE A 236 -14.97 -7.76 6.78
N THR A 237 -16.10 -7.33 6.23
CA THR A 237 -16.84 -6.15 6.70
C THR A 237 -17.24 -6.28 8.18
N VAL A 238 -17.74 -7.44 8.57
CA VAL A 238 -18.11 -7.71 9.97
C VAL A 238 -16.89 -7.67 10.87
N LEU A 239 -15.80 -8.37 10.51
CA LEU A 239 -14.57 -8.41 11.30
C LEU A 239 -13.94 -7.02 11.48
N VAL A 240 -13.81 -6.27 10.39
CA VAL A 240 -13.25 -4.91 10.41
C VAL A 240 -14.18 -3.98 11.20
N GLY A 241 -15.51 -4.07 10.99
CA GLY A 241 -16.50 -3.30 11.73
C GLY A 241 -16.39 -3.51 13.25
N LEU A 242 -16.26 -4.75 13.69
CA LEU A 242 -16.05 -5.08 15.11
C LEU A 242 -14.80 -4.42 15.70
N VAL A 243 -13.72 -4.29 14.93
CA VAL A 243 -12.49 -3.61 15.38
C VAL A 243 -12.69 -2.10 15.41
N LEU A 244 -13.24 -1.52 14.34
CA LEU A 244 -13.40 -0.07 14.16
C LEU A 244 -14.35 0.54 15.21
N LEU A 245 -15.43 -0.15 15.57
CA LEU A 245 -16.39 0.30 16.60
C LEU A 245 -15.74 0.53 17.98
N GLY A 246 -14.56 -0.06 18.24
CA GLY A 246 -13.80 0.18 19.47
C GLY A 246 -12.83 1.34 19.42
N GLY A 247 -12.81 2.11 18.31
CA GLY A 247 -11.97 3.29 18.11
C GLY A 247 -10.46 2.98 18.13
N ILE A 248 -9.66 4.05 18.20
CA ILE A 248 -8.19 3.98 18.08
C ILE A 248 -7.53 3.06 19.11
N LYS A 249 -8.09 2.97 20.32
CA LYS A 249 -7.58 2.09 21.39
C LYS A 249 -7.70 0.61 21.00
N ARG A 250 -8.83 0.23 20.41
CA ARG A 250 -9.07 -1.16 19.99
C ARG A 250 -8.24 -1.50 18.76
N ILE A 251 -8.18 -0.60 17.79
CA ILE A 251 -7.34 -0.72 16.60
C ILE A 251 -5.88 -0.93 17.04
N GLY A 252 -5.36 -0.09 17.94
CA GLY A 252 -3.99 -0.23 18.46
C GLY A 252 -3.72 -1.57 19.15
N LYS A 253 -4.67 -2.08 19.97
CA LYS A 253 -4.53 -3.38 20.64
C LYS A 253 -4.53 -4.57 19.66
N VAL A 254 -5.32 -4.51 18.62
CA VAL A 254 -5.37 -5.54 17.57
C VAL A 254 -4.10 -5.48 16.72
N ALA A 255 -3.72 -4.30 16.24
CA ALA A 255 -2.53 -4.09 15.42
C ALA A 255 -1.23 -4.49 16.15
N GLU A 256 -1.10 -4.17 17.44
CA GLU A 256 0.06 -4.53 18.27
C GLU A 256 0.34 -6.04 18.31
N LYS A 257 -0.68 -6.87 18.23
CA LYS A 257 -0.54 -8.33 18.23
C LYS A 257 -0.40 -8.89 16.81
N LEU A 258 -1.25 -8.42 15.91
CA LEU A 258 -1.38 -9.01 14.58
C LEU A 258 -0.20 -8.65 13.67
N VAL A 259 0.21 -7.38 13.65
CA VAL A 259 1.22 -6.88 12.70
C VAL A 259 2.60 -7.49 12.92
N PRO A 260 3.15 -7.53 14.15
CA PRO A 260 4.46 -8.17 14.36
C PRO A 260 4.45 -9.67 14.03
N PHE A 261 3.35 -10.37 14.36
CA PHE A 261 3.20 -11.79 14.04
C PHE A 261 3.18 -12.02 12.52
N MET A 262 2.35 -11.27 11.81
CA MET A 262 2.22 -11.33 10.37
C MET A 262 3.56 -11.02 9.66
N ALA A 263 4.22 -9.92 10.06
CA ALA A 263 5.48 -9.51 9.47
C ALA A 263 6.59 -10.56 9.72
N LEU A 264 6.69 -11.09 10.96
CA LEU A 264 7.67 -12.13 11.29
C LEU A 264 7.45 -13.39 10.46
N PHE A 265 6.20 -13.83 10.33
CA PHE A 265 5.85 -15.01 9.56
C PHE A 265 6.19 -14.85 8.07
N TYR A 266 5.84 -13.68 7.50
CA TYR A 266 6.20 -13.35 6.12
C TYR A 266 7.71 -13.34 5.90
N VAL A 267 8.47 -12.72 6.81
CA VAL A 267 9.93 -12.66 6.75
C VAL A 267 10.56 -14.06 6.80
N ILE A 268 10.07 -14.95 7.67
CA ILE A 268 10.55 -16.33 7.77
C ILE A 268 10.32 -17.08 6.46
N LEU A 269 9.12 -17.01 5.89
CA LEU A 269 8.82 -17.67 4.62
C LEU A 269 9.67 -17.10 3.48
N ALA A 270 9.81 -15.78 3.39
CA ALA A 270 10.59 -15.13 2.35
C ALA A 270 12.09 -15.49 2.43
N ILE A 271 12.66 -15.47 3.64
CA ILE A 271 14.05 -15.91 3.87
C ILE A 271 14.23 -17.37 3.47
N GLY A 272 13.27 -18.24 3.76
CA GLY A 272 13.32 -19.64 3.35
C GLY A 272 13.37 -19.79 1.82
N VAL A 273 12.55 -19.05 1.04
CA VAL A 273 12.65 -19.02 -0.43
C VAL A 273 14.04 -18.61 -0.87
N ILE A 274 14.60 -17.55 -0.28
CA ILE A 274 15.91 -17.02 -0.64
C ILE A 274 17.01 -18.05 -0.33
N ILE A 275 16.96 -18.73 0.82
CA ILE A 275 17.95 -19.75 1.20
C ILE A 275 17.85 -20.96 0.25
N LEU A 276 16.65 -21.42 -0.09
CA LEU A 276 16.48 -22.55 -1.01
C LEU A 276 16.94 -22.20 -2.43
N ASN A 277 16.91 -20.94 -2.81
CA ASN A 277 17.32 -20.43 -4.12
C ASN A 277 18.61 -19.56 -4.05
N TYR A 278 19.47 -19.76 -3.05
CA TYR A 278 20.61 -18.87 -2.75
C TYR A 278 21.58 -18.67 -3.94
N ARG A 279 21.67 -19.65 -4.86
CA ARG A 279 22.52 -19.56 -6.05
C ARG A 279 22.12 -18.45 -7.00
N HIS A 280 20.84 -18.07 -7.03
CA HIS A 280 20.32 -16.97 -7.86
C HIS A 280 20.53 -15.59 -7.24
N VAL A 281 20.78 -15.49 -5.93
CA VAL A 281 20.88 -14.22 -5.21
C VAL A 281 21.90 -13.26 -5.81
N PRO A 282 23.16 -13.66 -6.11
CA PRO A 282 24.13 -12.75 -6.70
C PRO A 282 23.67 -12.21 -8.07
N THR A 283 23.13 -13.06 -8.93
CA THR A 283 22.62 -12.67 -10.25
C THR A 283 21.42 -11.74 -10.14
N VAL A 284 20.54 -11.97 -9.17
CA VAL A 284 19.37 -11.11 -8.91
C VAL A 284 19.82 -9.73 -8.43
N PHE A 285 20.75 -9.62 -7.50
CA PHE A 285 21.30 -8.32 -7.11
C PHE A 285 21.97 -7.62 -8.29
N ALA A 286 22.77 -8.32 -9.09
CA ALA A 286 23.35 -7.76 -10.31
C ALA A 286 22.27 -7.22 -11.25
N SER A 287 21.17 -7.96 -11.47
CA SER A 287 20.06 -7.53 -12.31
C SER A 287 19.29 -6.31 -11.75
N ILE A 288 19.21 -6.17 -10.43
CA ILE A 288 18.60 -5.00 -9.78
C ILE A 288 19.47 -3.76 -10.04
N PHE A 289 20.79 -3.84 -9.82
CA PHE A 289 21.69 -2.71 -10.03
C PHE A 289 21.85 -2.37 -11.52
N GLU A 290 22.07 -3.35 -12.38
CA GLU A 290 22.16 -3.13 -13.81
C GLU A 290 20.85 -2.62 -14.39
N GLY A 291 19.74 -3.24 -14.03
CA GLY A 291 18.39 -2.85 -14.47
C GLY A 291 17.98 -1.46 -14.02
N ALA A 292 18.55 -0.93 -12.94
CA ALA A 292 18.25 0.43 -12.47
C ALA A 292 18.72 1.50 -13.46
N PHE A 293 19.81 1.25 -14.18
CA PHE A 293 20.43 2.19 -15.12
C PHE A 293 20.34 1.74 -16.58
N LYS A 294 20.17 0.43 -16.82
CA LYS A 294 20.04 -0.18 -18.14
C LYS A 294 18.89 -1.21 -18.15
N PRO A 295 17.62 -0.78 -17.96
CA PRO A 295 16.51 -1.72 -17.81
C PRO A 295 16.32 -2.62 -19.05
N SER A 296 16.64 -2.14 -20.23
CA SER A 296 16.54 -2.91 -21.47
C SER A 296 17.43 -4.15 -21.52
N SER A 297 18.63 -4.11 -20.91
CA SER A 297 19.56 -5.25 -20.89
C SER A 297 19.06 -6.41 -20.03
N VAL A 298 18.22 -6.12 -19.03
CA VAL A 298 17.72 -7.14 -18.07
C VAL A 298 16.32 -7.63 -18.41
N THR A 299 15.58 -6.87 -19.24
CA THR A 299 14.19 -7.18 -19.60
C THR A 299 14.01 -7.58 -21.06
N GLY A 300 15.11 -7.93 -21.76
CA GLY A 300 15.05 -8.27 -23.18
C GLY A 300 14.53 -7.13 -24.08
N GLY A 301 14.76 -5.87 -23.67
CA GLY A 301 14.34 -4.69 -24.43
C GLY A 301 12.91 -4.21 -24.13
N VAL A 302 12.11 -4.96 -23.39
CA VAL A 302 10.70 -4.60 -23.11
C VAL A 302 10.59 -3.32 -22.29
N VAL A 303 11.44 -3.14 -21.26
CA VAL A 303 11.53 -1.89 -20.49
C VAL A 303 12.66 -1.04 -21.05
N GLY A 304 12.34 -0.23 -22.05
CA GLY A 304 13.36 0.57 -22.77
C GLY A 304 13.82 1.84 -22.05
N SER A 305 13.13 2.30 -21.02
CA SER A 305 13.37 3.61 -20.40
C SER A 305 13.72 3.52 -18.93
N ILE A 306 14.89 4.08 -18.57
CA ILE A 306 15.30 4.31 -17.18
C ILE A 306 14.27 5.17 -16.41
N PHE A 307 13.61 6.11 -17.10
CA PHE A 307 12.59 6.95 -16.48
C PHE A 307 11.35 6.14 -16.08
N ILE A 308 10.93 5.17 -16.89
CA ILE A 308 9.82 4.26 -16.54
C ILE A 308 10.21 3.40 -15.34
N CYS A 309 11.40 2.83 -15.34
CA CYS A 309 11.94 2.05 -14.23
C CYS A 309 11.97 2.87 -12.93
N MET A 310 12.55 4.06 -12.96
CA MET A 310 12.62 4.99 -11.84
C MET A 310 11.22 5.42 -11.36
N LYS A 311 10.35 5.86 -12.27
CA LYS A 311 8.97 6.27 -11.96
C LYS A 311 8.21 5.15 -11.25
N LYS A 312 8.30 3.92 -11.76
CA LYS A 312 7.60 2.77 -11.18
C LYS A 312 8.18 2.39 -9.81
N GLY A 313 9.49 2.36 -9.67
CA GLY A 313 10.14 2.08 -8.39
C GLY A 313 9.81 3.12 -7.32
N VAL A 314 9.99 4.40 -7.62
CA VAL A 314 9.68 5.50 -6.68
C VAL A 314 8.20 5.53 -6.31
N SER A 315 7.30 5.47 -7.30
CA SER A 315 5.86 5.50 -7.05
C SER A 315 5.39 4.33 -6.18
N ARG A 316 5.89 3.12 -6.42
CA ARG A 316 5.52 1.95 -5.63
C ARG A 316 6.18 1.92 -4.26
N GLY A 317 7.40 2.47 -4.12
CA GLY A 317 8.03 2.67 -2.82
C GLY A 317 7.23 3.63 -1.94
N ILE A 318 6.84 4.79 -2.47
CA ILE A 318 5.99 5.77 -1.77
C ILE A 318 4.63 5.18 -1.44
N PHE A 319 4.01 4.45 -2.37
CA PHE A 319 2.72 3.79 -2.14
C PHE A 319 2.79 2.78 -0.99
N SER A 320 3.90 2.05 -0.86
CA SER A 320 4.10 1.07 0.19
C SER A 320 4.28 1.74 1.56
N ASN A 321 5.26 2.65 1.70
CA ASN A 321 5.64 3.21 3.00
C ASN A 321 4.85 4.48 3.38
N GLU A 322 4.05 5.03 2.47
CA GLU A 322 3.23 6.23 2.67
C GLU A 322 4.02 7.47 3.16
N ALA A 323 5.34 7.53 2.96
CA ALA A 323 6.14 8.68 3.33
C ALA A 323 5.87 9.86 2.37
N GLY A 324 5.45 10.98 2.90
CA GLY A 324 5.01 12.16 2.15
C GLY A 324 3.49 12.24 1.99
N LEU A 325 2.73 11.18 2.34
CA LEU A 325 1.26 11.19 2.28
C LEU A 325 0.60 11.68 3.57
N GLY A 326 1.32 11.65 4.69
CA GLY A 326 0.84 12.14 5.97
C GLY A 326 -0.09 11.20 6.75
N THR A 327 -0.59 10.13 6.13
CA THR A 327 -1.58 9.20 6.70
C THR A 327 -1.09 8.51 7.97
N GLY A 328 0.09 7.90 7.94
CA GLY A 328 0.68 7.23 9.11
C GLY A 328 0.93 8.16 10.29
N SER A 329 1.15 9.44 10.05
CA SER A 329 1.38 10.43 11.10
C SER A 329 0.14 10.67 11.98
N ILE A 330 -1.07 10.36 11.49
CA ILE A 330 -2.33 10.47 12.25
C ILE A 330 -2.32 9.45 13.41
N ALA A 331 -1.95 8.20 13.14
CA ALA A 331 -1.84 7.17 14.16
C ALA A 331 -0.76 7.52 15.21
N HIS A 332 0.38 8.04 14.74
CA HIS A 332 1.47 8.46 15.62
C HIS A 332 1.12 9.64 16.53
N ALA A 333 0.24 10.54 16.09
CA ALA A 333 -0.21 11.66 16.89
C ALA A 333 -0.94 11.22 18.18
N CYS A 334 -1.63 10.06 18.13
CA CYS A 334 -2.35 9.49 19.26
C CYS A 334 -1.42 8.84 20.31
N ALA A 335 -0.12 8.73 20.07
CA ALA A 335 0.84 8.09 20.95
C ALA A 335 1.02 8.83 22.28
N ASP A 336 1.01 8.11 23.40
CA ASP A 336 1.33 8.64 24.72
C ASP A 336 2.83 8.96 24.83
N THR A 337 3.22 10.13 24.37
CA THR A 337 4.59 10.64 24.42
C THR A 337 4.63 12.15 24.61
N ARG A 338 5.57 12.62 25.44
CA ARG A 338 5.85 14.06 25.60
C ARG A 338 6.97 14.56 24.69
N LYS A 339 7.64 13.67 23.93
CA LYS A 339 8.82 13.99 23.13
C LYS A 339 8.53 13.72 21.64
N PRO A 340 8.09 14.72 20.84
CA PRO A 340 7.75 14.55 19.42
C PRO A 340 8.87 13.88 18.62
N VAL A 341 10.10 14.38 18.75
CA VAL A 341 11.29 13.83 18.05
C VAL A 341 11.50 12.33 18.36
N LYS A 342 11.20 11.90 19.60
CA LYS A 342 11.34 10.49 19.97
C LYS A 342 10.32 9.60 19.25
N GLN A 343 9.13 10.13 18.99
CA GLN A 343 8.13 9.46 18.17
C GLN A 343 8.53 9.47 16.69
N GLY A 344 9.15 10.55 16.20
CA GLY A 344 9.66 10.63 14.85
C GLY A 344 10.62 9.50 14.47
N PHE A 345 11.47 9.05 15.41
CA PHE A 345 12.36 7.91 15.15
C PHE A 345 11.64 6.60 14.84
N PHE A 346 10.42 6.41 15.33
CA PHE A 346 9.60 5.26 14.92
C PHE A 346 9.20 5.34 13.45
N GLY A 347 8.98 6.54 12.90
CA GLY A 347 8.73 6.72 11.47
C GLY A 347 9.91 6.30 10.59
N ILE A 348 11.16 6.48 11.04
CA ILE A 348 12.34 5.94 10.34
C ILE A 348 12.29 4.42 10.30
N PHE A 349 12.01 3.78 11.44
CA PHE A 349 11.88 2.33 11.53
C PHE A 349 10.75 1.79 10.66
N GLU A 350 9.60 2.47 10.63
CA GLU A 350 8.43 2.10 9.84
C GLU A 350 8.78 1.98 8.35
N VAL A 351 9.35 3.04 7.75
CA VAL A 351 9.75 3.04 6.34
C VAL A 351 10.84 2.01 6.06
N PHE A 352 11.80 1.84 6.96
CA PHE A 352 12.84 0.83 6.84
C PHE A 352 12.26 -0.58 6.84
N ALA A 353 11.42 -0.92 7.82
CA ALA A 353 10.80 -2.24 7.93
C ALA A 353 9.91 -2.55 6.73
N ASP A 354 9.09 -1.58 6.32
CA ASP A 354 8.18 -1.71 5.17
C ASP A 354 8.95 -1.92 3.85
N THR A 355 9.75 -0.95 3.47
CA THR A 355 10.30 -0.93 2.10
C THR A 355 11.67 -1.58 2.00
N ILE A 356 12.61 -1.26 2.91
CA ILE A 356 13.96 -1.84 2.81
C ILE A 356 13.94 -3.33 3.18
N VAL A 357 13.12 -3.75 4.16
CA VAL A 357 13.06 -5.16 4.56
C VAL A 357 12.00 -5.90 3.73
N ILE A 358 10.72 -5.60 3.94
CA ILE A 358 9.63 -6.44 3.40
C ILE A 358 9.55 -6.36 1.88
N CYS A 359 9.59 -5.16 1.27
CA CYS A 359 9.56 -5.06 -0.20
C CYS A 359 10.79 -5.71 -0.86
N THR A 360 11.98 -5.60 -0.23
CA THR A 360 13.17 -6.28 -0.74
C THR A 360 13.04 -7.80 -0.68
N LEU A 361 12.52 -8.33 0.43
CA LEU A 361 12.25 -9.77 0.54
C LEU A 361 11.26 -10.24 -0.52
N THR A 362 10.18 -9.51 -0.75
CA THR A 362 9.22 -9.80 -1.83
C THR A 362 9.90 -9.81 -3.20
N ALA A 363 10.72 -8.80 -3.49
CA ALA A 363 11.45 -8.72 -4.75
C ALA A 363 12.40 -9.91 -4.92
N LEU A 364 13.12 -10.29 -3.87
CA LEU A 364 14.00 -11.46 -3.91
C LEU A 364 13.23 -12.77 -4.07
N VAL A 365 12.07 -12.91 -3.42
CA VAL A 365 11.19 -14.06 -3.63
C VAL A 365 10.79 -14.18 -5.10
N ILE A 366 10.31 -13.12 -5.72
CA ILE A 366 9.91 -13.12 -7.14
C ILE A 366 11.10 -13.43 -8.05
N LEU A 367 12.21 -12.73 -7.86
CA LEU A 367 13.35 -12.79 -8.78
C LEU A 367 14.23 -14.05 -8.60
N CYS A 368 14.33 -14.61 -7.38
CA CYS A 368 15.12 -15.82 -7.12
C CYS A 368 14.36 -17.10 -7.41
N SER A 369 13.03 -17.11 -7.38
CA SER A 369 12.21 -18.30 -7.53
C SER A 369 12.14 -18.85 -8.97
N GLY A 370 12.62 -18.08 -9.95
CA GLY A 370 12.61 -18.49 -11.36
C GLY A 370 11.23 -18.43 -12.03
N VAL A 371 10.25 -17.77 -11.42
CA VAL A 371 8.94 -17.57 -12.05
C VAL A 371 9.06 -16.72 -13.31
N ASN A 372 8.26 -17.05 -14.32
CA ASN A 372 8.22 -16.25 -15.54
C ASN A 372 7.57 -14.89 -15.26
N ILE A 373 8.24 -13.81 -15.66
CA ILE A 373 7.76 -12.45 -15.49
C ILE A 373 7.44 -11.87 -16.87
N ASP A 374 6.16 -11.64 -17.11
CA ASP A 374 5.70 -10.97 -18.33
C ASP A 374 5.99 -9.47 -18.25
N PHE A 375 7.22 -9.06 -18.57
CA PHE A 375 7.60 -7.65 -18.56
C PHE A 375 6.71 -6.81 -19.48
N GLY A 376 6.38 -5.61 -19.04
CA GLY A 376 5.49 -4.68 -19.75
C GLY A 376 4.00 -4.90 -19.47
N LYS A 377 3.61 -6.00 -18.85
CA LYS A 377 2.23 -6.28 -18.42
C LYS A 377 2.05 -6.00 -16.93
N ALA A 378 0.85 -5.56 -16.55
CA ALA A 378 0.53 -5.37 -15.14
C ALA A 378 0.50 -6.72 -14.42
N ALA A 379 1.16 -6.77 -13.26
CA ALA A 379 1.11 -7.91 -12.35
C ALA A 379 0.67 -7.44 -10.96
N GLY A 380 0.01 -8.32 -10.23
CA GLY A 380 -0.47 -8.08 -8.88
C GLY A 380 0.10 -9.09 -7.87
N ALA A 381 -0.69 -9.42 -6.86
CA ALA A 381 -0.27 -10.36 -5.80
C ALA A 381 -0.01 -11.77 -6.32
N GLU A 382 -0.65 -12.17 -7.42
CA GLU A 382 -0.50 -13.47 -8.06
C GLU A 382 0.95 -13.80 -8.41
N LEU A 383 1.73 -12.82 -8.89
CA LEU A 383 3.15 -13.03 -9.20
C LEU A 383 3.98 -13.34 -7.94
N THR A 384 3.70 -12.66 -6.84
CA THR A 384 4.34 -12.95 -5.55
C THR A 384 3.93 -14.32 -5.03
N ILE A 385 2.65 -14.68 -5.12
CA ILE A 385 2.14 -16.01 -4.73
C ILE A 385 2.83 -17.09 -5.54
N GLN A 386 2.97 -16.91 -6.85
CA GLN A 386 3.71 -17.83 -7.72
C GLN A 386 5.17 -17.98 -7.28
N GLY A 387 5.84 -16.89 -6.87
CA GLY A 387 7.20 -16.94 -6.34
C GLY A 387 7.34 -17.81 -5.10
N PHE A 388 6.38 -17.78 -4.20
CA PHE A 388 6.36 -18.66 -3.03
C PHE A 388 5.96 -20.11 -3.40
N THR A 389 4.92 -20.27 -4.21
CA THR A 389 4.40 -21.61 -4.56
C THR A 389 5.35 -22.42 -5.43
N SER A 390 6.17 -21.77 -6.26
CA SER A 390 7.22 -22.45 -7.04
C SER A 390 8.29 -23.11 -6.15
N THR A 391 8.52 -22.55 -4.95
CA THR A 391 9.53 -23.07 -4.01
C THR A 391 8.92 -24.04 -2.99
N TYR A 392 7.76 -23.71 -2.43
CA TYR A 392 7.15 -24.49 -1.33
C TYR A 392 5.99 -25.40 -1.76
N GLY A 393 5.50 -25.25 -2.99
CA GLY A 393 4.28 -25.88 -3.44
C GLY A 393 3.02 -25.12 -3.04
N ASN A 394 1.86 -25.62 -3.46
CA ASN A 394 0.58 -24.91 -3.36
C ASN A 394 0.11 -24.63 -1.92
N TRP A 395 0.56 -25.40 -0.92
CA TRP A 395 0.12 -25.22 0.46
C TRP A 395 0.42 -23.81 1.02
N VAL A 396 1.52 -23.18 0.55
CA VAL A 396 1.91 -21.85 1.03
C VAL A 396 0.94 -20.76 0.60
N SER A 397 0.19 -20.96 -0.49
CA SER A 397 -0.82 -19.98 -0.94
C SER A 397 -1.89 -19.72 0.10
N LEU A 398 -2.26 -20.75 0.87
CA LEU A 398 -3.23 -20.64 1.96
C LEU A 398 -2.71 -19.78 3.10
N PHE A 399 -1.42 -19.90 3.47
CA PHE A 399 -0.78 -19.05 4.48
C PHE A 399 -0.61 -17.61 4.02
N LEU A 400 -0.25 -17.40 2.75
CA LEU A 400 -0.15 -16.06 2.19
C LEU A 400 -1.51 -15.36 2.16
N SER A 401 -2.59 -16.10 1.86
CA SER A 401 -3.96 -15.56 1.94
C SER A 401 -4.30 -15.11 3.36
N LEU A 402 -3.92 -15.88 4.39
CA LEU A 402 -4.09 -15.50 5.79
C LEU A 402 -3.29 -14.25 6.18
N ILE A 403 -2.07 -14.09 5.66
CA ILE A 403 -1.26 -12.88 5.88
C ILE A 403 -1.94 -11.66 5.27
N HIS A 404 -2.58 -11.78 4.11
CA HIS A 404 -3.32 -10.69 3.49
C HIS A 404 -4.57 -10.27 4.30
N ILE A 405 -5.26 -11.22 4.92
CA ILE A 405 -6.42 -10.94 5.78
C ILE A 405 -6.00 -10.17 7.04
#